data_e1f7262071ab62fdcec9a64de23254f2
#
_entry.id   e1f7262071ab62fdcec9a64de23254f2
#
_cell.length_a   1.000
_cell.length_b   1.000
_cell.length_c   1.000
_cell.angle_alpha   90.00
_cell.angle_beta   90.00
_cell.angle_gamma   90.00
#
_symmetry.space_group_name_H-M   'P 1'
#
loop_
_entity.id
_entity.type
_entity.pdbx_description
1 polymer ?
#
loop_
_entity_poly.entity_id
_entity_poly.type
_entity_poly.pdbx_seq_one_letter_code
_entity_poly.pdbx_strand_id
1 'polypeptide(L)'
;GPWQVLNPYEIWWMVVLIAAISFVGYFAIRIAGARKGMLFIGLFGGLASSTATTLNLARMHRDRAGAGTGTGAGTDAGAGGGIDAGSGAGGQAAIPAAGILLACATMFPRMLLVASLLHPPLFWPLLWPVVAMSVLLYLPAIAYAWRSGGGEIGADPLPRNPLELKSALFFGALLALVMLLGQALTDWFGDAGIYALAAASGIADVDAITLSLARMAGGELLLLTAGIGILIASLANSLLKASMAWVVGGHALGLRVFLPMCASVMVGPTILLI
;
A
#
# COMPACT_ATOMS: atom_id res chain seq x y z
N GLY A 1 -14.25 -23.40 -18.17
CA GLY A 1 -13.24 -22.55 -18.80
C GLY A 1 -11.95 -23.33 -19.03
N PRO A 2 -10.98 -22.79 -19.76
CA PRO A 2 -9.68 -23.43 -19.93
C PRO A 2 -9.08 -23.74 -18.55
N TRP A 3 -8.56 -24.94 -18.38
CA TRP A 3 -8.02 -25.51 -17.12
C TRP A 3 -8.99 -25.55 -15.92
N GLN A 4 -10.27 -25.22 -16.06
CA GLN A 4 -11.26 -25.08 -14.98
C GLN A 4 -10.86 -24.06 -13.88
N VAL A 5 -9.89 -23.20 -14.14
CA VAL A 5 -9.36 -22.21 -13.19
C VAL A 5 -10.33 -21.05 -12.96
N LEU A 6 -11.15 -20.72 -13.97
CA LEU A 6 -12.07 -19.58 -13.89
C LEU A 6 -13.46 -20.03 -13.43
N ASN A 7 -13.77 -19.75 -12.18
CA ASN A 7 -15.12 -19.82 -11.64
C ASN A 7 -15.65 -18.39 -11.43
N PRO A 8 -16.62 -17.90 -12.23
CA PRO A 8 -17.13 -16.53 -12.12
C PRO A 8 -17.70 -16.20 -10.74
N TYR A 9 -18.31 -17.18 -10.07
CA TYR A 9 -18.84 -16.99 -8.71
C TYR A 9 -17.73 -16.74 -7.69
N GLU A 10 -16.65 -17.51 -7.74
CA GLU A 10 -15.50 -17.35 -6.84
C GLU A 10 -14.75 -16.04 -7.11
N ILE A 11 -14.56 -15.70 -8.39
CA ILE A 11 -13.95 -14.41 -8.79
C ILE A 11 -14.78 -13.26 -8.24
N TRP A 12 -16.11 -13.31 -8.41
CA TRP A 12 -17.00 -12.28 -7.90
C TRP A 12 -16.95 -12.18 -6.38
N TRP A 13 -16.92 -13.31 -5.68
CA TRP A 13 -16.79 -13.36 -4.22
C TRP A 13 -15.47 -12.72 -3.73
N MET A 14 -14.36 -12.98 -4.41
CA MET A 14 -13.07 -12.35 -4.13
C MET A 14 -13.10 -10.82 -4.36
N VAL A 15 -13.76 -10.38 -5.44
CA VAL A 15 -13.99 -8.95 -5.70
C VAL A 15 -14.79 -8.30 -4.57
N VAL A 16 -15.86 -8.93 -4.11
CA VAL A 16 -16.68 -8.45 -3.00
C VAL A 16 -15.88 -8.38 -1.71
N LEU A 17 -15.03 -9.36 -1.42
CA LEU A 17 -14.18 -9.37 -0.23
C LEU A 17 -13.24 -8.15 -0.20
N ILE A 18 -12.53 -7.89 -1.29
CA ILE A 18 -11.62 -6.74 -1.38
C ILE A 18 -12.38 -5.41 -1.33
N ALA A 19 -13.52 -5.32 -2.03
CA ALA A 19 -14.36 -4.15 -2.01
C ALA A 19 -14.90 -3.85 -0.59
N ALA A 20 -15.29 -4.88 0.17
CA ALA A 20 -15.76 -4.75 1.54
C ALA A 20 -14.65 -4.21 2.48
N ILE A 21 -13.43 -4.76 2.40
CA ILE A 21 -12.30 -4.27 3.20
C ILE A 21 -11.96 -2.81 2.84
N SER A 22 -11.92 -2.48 1.55
CA SER A 22 -11.67 -1.12 1.07
C SER A 22 -12.78 -0.16 1.51
N PHE A 23 -14.03 -0.61 1.53
CA PHE A 23 -15.18 0.17 1.98
C PHE A 23 -15.10 0.51 3.47
N VAL A 24 -14.67 -0.43 4.32
CA VAL A 24 -14.43 -0.18 5.74
C VAL A 24 -13.42 0.96 5.92
N GLY A 25 -12.31 0.94 5.19
CA GLY A 25 -11.30 2.01 5.22
C GLY A 25 -11.86 3.36 4.76
N TYR A 26 -12.59 3.37 3.65
CA TYR A 26 -13.24 4.56 3.10
C TYR A 26 -14.27 5.16 4.08
N PHE A 27 -15.14 4.32 4.63
CA PHE A 27 -16.20 4.74 5.54
C PHE A 27 -15.65 5.26 6.87
N ALA A 28 -14.57 4.63 7.37
CA ALA A 28 -13.87 5.09 8.57
C ALA A 28 -13.31 6.52 8.39
N ILE A 29 -12.68 6.83 7.25
CA ILE A 29 -12.20 8.17 6.93
C ILE A 29 -13.38 9.16 6.87
N ARG A 30 -14.47 8.77 6.22
CA ARG A 30 -15.63 9.63 6.03
C ARG A 30 -16.37 9.98 7.33
N ILE A 31 -16.52 8.99 8.24
CA ILE A 31 -17.15 9.23 9.57
C ILE A 31 -16.25 10.08 10.46
N ALA A 32 -14.94 9.82 10.42
CA ALA A 32 -13.98 10.50 11.28
C ALA A 32 -13.85 11.99 10.97
N GLY A 33 -14.19 12.41 9.74
CA GLY A 33 -14.07 13.79 9.27
C GLY A 33 -12.62 14.25 9.07
N ALA A 34 -12.46 15.41 8.44
CA ALA A 34 -11.15 16.00 8.08
C ALA A 34 -10.28 16.42 9.29
N ARG A 35 -10.83 16.40 10.51
CA ARG A 35 -10.14 16.83 11.74
C ARG A 35 -9.29 15.77 12.42
N LYS A 36 -9.34 14.51 11.98
CA LYS A 36 -8.49 13.47 12.58
C LYS A 36 -7.14 13.43 11.89
N GLY A 37 -6.08 13.41 12.71
CA GLY A 37 -4.69 13.57 12.31
C GLY A 37 -4.22 12.55 11.26
N MET A 38 -3.02 12.82 10.72
CA MET A 38 -2.34 12.05 9.68
C MET A 38 -2.29 10.54 9.92
N LEU A 39 -2.16 10.12 11.18
CA LEU A 39 -2.12 8.70 11.54
C LEU A 39 -3.41 7.97 11.15
N PHE A 40 -4.56 8.61 11.37
CA PHE A 40 -5.86 8.06 11.02
C PHE A 40 -6.04 7.96 9.49
N ILE A 41 -5.65 9.02 8.77
CA ILE A 41 -5.72 9.06 7.30
C ILE A 41 -4.78 8.03 6.70
N GLY A 42 -3.56 7.88 7.22
CA GLY A 42 -2.60 6.88 6.78
C GLY A 42 -3.14 5.46 6.98
N LEU A 43 -3.63 5.14 8.18
CA LEU A 43 -4.12 3.81 8.53
C LEU A 43 -5.34 3.41 7.67
N PHE A 44 -6.40 4.21 7.71
CA PHE A 44 -7.65 3.89 7.01
C PHE A 44 -7.58 4.16 5.51
N GLY A 45 -6.77 5.15 5.08
CA GLY A 45 -6.44 5.34 3.67
C GLY A 45 -5.68 4.16 3.11
N GLY A 46 -4.78 3.57 3.89
CA GLY A 46 -4.08 2.32 3.54
C GLY A 46 -5.03 1.12 3.38
N LEU A 47 -6.06 1.02 4.22
CA LEU A 47 -7.11 0.01 4.07
C LEU A 47 -7.94 0.22 2.80
N ALA A 48 -8.29 1.47 2.49
CA ALA A 48 -9.08 1.80 1.30
C ALA A 48 -8.25 1.64 0.01
N SER A 49 -7.08 2.28 -0.06
CA SER A 49 -6.13 2.18 -1.16
C SER A 49 -4.78 2.79 -0.77
N SER A 50 -3.81 1.96 -0.45
CA SER A 50 -2.47 2.44 -0.08
C SER A 50 -1.76 3.16 -1.23
N THR A 51 -2.00 2.75 -2.48
CA THR A 51 -1.41 3.40 -3.68
C THR A 51 -1.98 4.80 -3.90
N ALA A 52 -3.32 4.96 -3.82
CA ALA A 52 -3.97 6.25 -3.94
C ALA A 52 -3.56 7.20 -2.81
N THR A 53 -3.49 6.69 -1.57
CA THR A 53 -3.03 7.45 -0.41
C THR A 53 -1.60 7.93 -0.58
N THR A 54 -0.67 7.06 -1.02
CA THR A 54 0.73 7.42 -1.31
C THR A 54 0.81 8.54 -2.33
N LEU A 55 0.10 8.40 -3.46
CA LEU A 55 0.12 9.37 -4.54
C LEU A 55 -0.45 10.74 -4.11
N ASN A 56 -1.57 10.74 -3.39
CA ASN A 56 -2.19 11.96 -2.90
C ASN A 56 -1.29 12.70 -1.92
N LEU A 57 -0.71 12.01 -0.96
CA LEU A 57 0.19 12.63 0.03
C LEU A 57 1.49 13.14 -0.60
N ALA A 58 2.03 12.43 -1.58
CA ALA A 58 3.20 12.88 -2.32
C ALA A 58 2.91 14.14 -3.15
N ARG A 59 1.75 14.21 -3.82
CA ARG A 59 1.30 15.42 -4.55
C ARG A 59 1.09 16.58 -3.62
N MET A 60 0.36 16.40 -2.52
CA MET A 60 0.14 17.44 -1.52
C MET A 60 1.44 18.02 -0.97
N HIS A 61 2.43 17.17 -0.72
CA HIS A 61 3.76 17.65 -0.28
C HIS A 61 4.43 18.51 -1.34
N ARG A 62 4.41 18.08 -2.60
CA ARG A 62 4.98 18.83 -3.72
C ARG A 62 4.30 20.19 -3.92
N ASP A 63 2.97 20.23 -3.88
CA ASP A 63 2.20 21.45 -4.10
C ASP A 63 2.47 22.49 -3.00
N ARG A 64 2.60 22.05 -1.75
CA ARG A 64 3.00 22.93 -0.62
C ARG A 64 4.43 23.43 -0.76
N ALA A 65 5.36 22.58 -1.18
CA ALA A 65 6.75 22.98 -1.41
C ALA A 65 6.85 24.03 -2.54
N GLY A 66 6.05 23.89 -3.61
CA GLY A 66 5.97 24.84 -4.71
C GLY A 66 5.35 26.19 -4.30
N ALA A 67 4.33 26.18 -3.45
CA ALA A 67 3.68 27.39 -2.95
C ALA A 67 4.63 28.23 -2.04
N GLY A 68 5.52 27.56 -1.29
CA GLY A 68 6.50 28.23 -0.42
C GLY A 68 7.63 28.94 -1.15
N THR A 69 7.88 28.63 -2.43
CA THR A 69 8.94 29.26 -3.25
C THR A 69 8.45 30.43 -4.10
N GLY A 70 7.14 30.63 -4.20
CA GLY A 70 6.53 31.68 -5.06
C GLY A 70 6.32 33.05 -4.42
N THR A 71 6.54 33.23 -3.10
CA THR A 71 6.26 34.49 -2.38
C THR A 71 7.54 35.31 -1.99
N GLY A 72 8.50 35.38 -2.88
CA GLY A 72 9.77 36.10 -2.68
C GLY A 72 9.94 37.32 -3.54
N ALA A 73 8.86 38.05 -3.95
CA ALA A 73 8.99 39.35 -4.60
C ALA A 73 7.73 40.21 -4.35
N GLY A 74 7.78 41.13 -3.38
CA GLY A 74 6.83 42.26 -3.30
C GLY A 74 6.32 42.58 -1.90
N THR A 75 7.02 43.52 -1.22
CA THR A 75 6.54 44.63 -0.36
C THR A 75 5.55 44.41 0.79
N ASP A 76 6.08 44.72 1.99
CA ASP A 76 5.49 45.53 3.08
C ASP A 76 4.27 45.09 3.89
N ALA A 77 4.58 44.97 5.16
CA ALA A 77 3.83 45.43 6.35
C ALA A 77 2.49 44.77 6.67
N GLY A 78 2.48 44.03 7.74
CA GLY A 78 1.26 43.72 8.50
C GLY A 78 1.42 42.60 9.52
N ALA A 79 1.66 43.00 10.77
CA ALA A 79 1.78 42.17 11.94
C ALA A 79 0.73 41.04 12.06
N GLY A 80 1.17 39.86 12.45
CA GLY A 80 0.26 38.90 13.09
C GLY A 80 0.61 37.45 12.85
N GLY A 81 1.29 36.81 13.77
CA GLY A 81 1.35 35.37 13.88
C GLY A 81 2.65 34.71 13.41
N GLY A 82 3.67 34.78 14.28
CA GLY A 82 4.89 34.02 14.12
C GLY A 82 4.58 32.52 14.13
N ILE A 83 4.63 31.91 12.96
CA ILE A 83 4.90 30.50 12.82
C ILE A 83 6.39 30.36 12.66
N ASP A 84 7.01 29.69 13.63
CA ASP A 84 8.45 29.49 13.76
C ASP A 84 9.12 29.12 12.44
N ALA A 85 9.93 30.05 11.93
CA ALA A 85 10.84 29.85 10.80
C ALA A 85 11.99 28.86 11.12
N GLY A 86 11.79 27.95 12.07
CA GLY A 86 12.76 26.96 12.55
C GLY A 86 12.57 25.53 12.06
N SER A 87 11.47 25.21 11.40
CA SER A 87 11.30 23.89 10.80
C SER A 87 11.80 23.90 9.35
N GLY A 88 13.10 23.72 9.16
CA GLY A 88 13.70 23.54 7.83
C GLY A 88 12.98 22.48 7.01
N ALA A 89 13.21 22.44 5.69
CA ALA A 89 12.61 21.50 4.69
C ALA A 89 12.47 20.06 5.19
N GLY A 90 13.23 19.69 6.23
CA GLY A 90 13.13 18.46 6.98
C GLY A 90 11.81 18.23 7.71
N GLY A 91 11.23 19.24 8.38
CA GLY A 91 9.99 19.09 9.15
C GLY A 91 8.76 18.91 8.26
N GLN A 92 8.73 19.61 7.13
CA GLN A 92 7.57 19.60 6.22
C GLN A 92 7.35 18.25 5.51
N ALA A 93 8.42 17.45 5.28
CA ALA A 93 8.31 16.13 4.66
C ALA A 93 7.97 15.00 5.66
N ALA A 94 8.12 15.22 6.96
CA ALA A 94 7.92 14.17 7.97
C ALA A 94 6.45 13.73 8.09
N ILE A 95 5.52 14.69 8.06
CA ILE A 95 4.07 14.40 8.16
C ILE A 95 3.57 13.55 6.98
N PRO A 96 3.77 13.94 5.70
CA PRO A 96 3.35 13.09 4.58
C PRO A 96 4.11 11.76 4.53
N ALA A 97 5.39 11.71 4.94
CA ALA A 97 6.12 10.45 5.06
C ALA A 97 5.46 9.50 6.08
N ALA A 98 5.07 10.01 7.25
CA ALA A 98 4.34 9.22 8.25
C ALA A 98 3.05 8.63 7.69
N GLY A 99 2.25 9.42 6.99
CA GLY A 99 1.01 8.95 6.37
C GLY A 99 1.22 7.89 5.29
N ILE A 100 2.23 8.06 4.42
CA ILE A 100 2.59 7.09 3.39
C ILE A 100 3.06 5.78 4.02
N LEU A 101 3.97 5.84 5.01
CA LEU A 101 4.47 4.65 5.69
C LEU A 101 3.36 3.90 6.42
N LEU A 102 2.42 4.60 7.08
CA LEU A 102 1.25 3.99 7.70
C LEU A 102 0.35 3.28 6.69
N ALA A 103 0.06 3.95 5.55
CA ALA A 103 -0.76 3.36 4.51
C ALA A 103 -0.11 2.10 3.93
N CYS A 104 1.21 2.11 3.75
CA CYS A 104 1.96 0.95 3.27
C CYS A 104 2.06 -0.16 4.34
N ALA A 105 2.28 0.20 5.61
CA ALA A 105 2.32 -0.75 6.71
C ALA A 105 0.99 -1.51 6.87
N THR A 106 -0.13 -0.83 6.67
CA THR A 106 -1.49 -1.42 6.76
C THR A 106 -1.78 -2.42 5.63
N MET A 107 -1.09 -2.30 4.51
CA MET A 107 -1.23 -3.25 3.39
C MET A 107 -0.86 -4.68 3.80
N PHE A 108 0.18 -4.87 4.61
CA PHE A 108 0.67 -6.20 4.99
C PHE A 108 -0.32 -6.98 5.85
N PRO A 109 -0.87 -6.45 6.97
CA PRO A 109 -1.92 -7.15 7.73
C PRO A 109 -3.16 -7.44 6.89
N ARG A 110 -3.54 -6.53 5.96
CA ARG A 110 -4.65 -6.75 5.05
C ARG A 110 -4.38 -7.92 4.13
N MET A 111 -3.19 -8.01 3.56
CA MET A 111 -2.75 -9.11 2.71
C MET A 111 -2.78 -10.45 3.46
N LEU A 112 -2.26 -10.49 4.70
CA LEU A 112 -2.33 -11.67 5.56
C LEU A 112 -3.77 -12.10 5.84
N LEU A 113 -4.64 -11.15 6.16
CA LEU A 113 -6.06 -11.40 6.40
C LEU A 113 -6.71 -12.04 5.17
N VAL A 114 -6.52 -11.44 4.00
CA VAL A 114 -7.11 -11.90 2.74
C VAL A 114 -6.61 -13.30 2.37
N ALA A 115 -5.28 -13.52 2.43
CA ALA A 115 -4.68 -14.82 2.13
C ALA A 115 -5.21 -15.91 3.08
N SER A 116 -5.32 -15.60 4.37
CA SER A 116 -5.78 -16.54 5.39
C SER A 116 -7.27 -16.85 5.33
N LEU A 117 -8.09 -15.90 4.87
CA LEU A 117 -9.52 -16.13 4.66
C LEU A 117 -9.78 -17.09 3.50
N LEU A 118 -8.96 -17.04 2.45
CA LEU A 118 -9.08 -17.95 1.31
C LEU A 118 -8.43 -19.30 1.59
N HIS A 119 -7.25 -19.27 2.19
CA HIS A 119 -6.48 -20.48 2.51
C HIS A 119 -5.85 -20.37 3.90
N PRO A 120 -6.55 -20.83 4.96
CA PRO A 120 -6.08 -20.70 6.36
C PRO A 120 -4.66 -21.20 6.63
N PRO A 121 -4.15 -22.27 5.97
CA PRO A 121 -2.77 -22.71 6.19
C PRO A 121 -1.70 -21.69 5.83
N LEU A 122 -2.00 -20.67 5.00
CA LEU A 122 -1.07 -19.57 4.69
C LEU A 122 -0.82 -18.62 5.87
N PHE A 123 -1.66 -18.66 6.90
CA PHE A 123 -1.53 -17.74 8.04
C PHE A 123 -0.18 -17.85 8.73
N TRP A 124 0.23 -19.06 9.12
CA TRP A 124 1.45 -19.24 9.91
C TRP A 124 2.74 -18.92 9.16
N PRO A 125 2.95 -19.38 7.91
CA PRO A 125 4.14 -19.00 7.14
C PRO A 125 4.26 -17.49 6.88
N LEU A 126 3.13 -16.81 6.65
CA LEU A 126 3.13 -15.38 6.35
C LEU A 126 3.14 -14.48 7.60
N LEU A 127 2.75 -14.99 8.77
CA LEU A 127 2.58 -14.18 9.97
C LEU A 127 3.84 -13.41 10.36
N TRP A 128 4.95 -14.11 10.54
CA TRP A 128 6.18 -13.50 11.02
C TRP A 128 6.83 -12.54 10.01
N PRO A 129 6.94 -12.89 8.71
CA PRO A 129 7.36 -11.92 7.70
C PRO A 129 6.49 -10.66 7.68
N VAL A 130 5.16 -10.82 7.69
CA VAL A 130 4.20 -9.71 7.67
C VAL A 130 4.30 -8.83 8.90
N VAL A 131 4.41 -9.42 10.10
CA VAL A 131 4.58 -8.67 11.35
C VAL A 131 5.87 -7.86 11.32
N ALA A 132 6.99 -8.47 10.92
CA ALA A 132 8.28 -7.78 10.85
C ALA A 132 8.25 -6.62 9.83
N MET A 133 7.72 -6.85 8.63
CA MET A 133 7.58 -5.83 7.60
C MET A 133 6.67 -4.68 8.06
N SER A 134 5.56 -5.01 8.73
CA SER A 134 4.63 -4.01 9.27
C SER A 134 5.30 -3.15 10.35
N VAL A 135 5.97 -3.78 11.32
CA VAL A 135 6.64 -3.08 12.43
C VAL A 135 7.72 -2.14 11.90
N LEU A 136 8.53 -2.59 10.92
CA LEU A 136 9.57 -1.76 10.29
C LEU A 136 9.02 -0.50 9.60
N LEU A 137 7.76 -0.48 9.20
CA LEU A 137 7.11 0.70 8.65
C LEU A 137 6.32 1.50 9.69
N TYR A 138 5.65 0.83 10.65
CA TYR A 138 4.90 1.51 11.70
C TYR A 138 5.82 2.32 12.62
N LEU A 139 6.97 1.78 13.03
CA LEU A 139 7.88 2.46 13.95
C LEU A 139 8.37 3.83 13.40
N PRO A 140 8.96 3.94 12.19
CA PRO A 140 9.36 5.23 11.66
C PRO A 140 8.17 6.14 11.36
N ALA A 141 7.01 5.59 10.95
CA ALA A 141 5.81 6.37 10.73
C ALA A 141 5.35 7.09 12.01
N ILE A 142 5.29 6.37 13.12
CA ILE A 142 4.92 6.90 14.43
C ILE A 142 5.99 7.91 14.91
N ALA A 143 7.28 7.60 14.73
CA ALA A 143 8.36 8.50 15.10
C ALA A 143 8.29 9.83 14.33
N TYR A 144 8.00 9.80 13.04
CA TYR A 144 7.82 11.01 12.24
C TYR A 144 6.58 11.80 12.67
N ALA A 145 5.47 11.13 12.97
CA ALA A 145 4.24 11.79 13.42
C ALA A 145 4.44 12.50 14.79
N TRP A 146 5.11 11.85 15.74
CA TRP A 146 5.38 12.45 17.05
C TRP A 146 6.32 13.65 16.97
N ARG A 147 7.38 13.54 16.16
CA ARG A 147 8.33 14.65 15.97
C ARG A 147 7.72 15.87 15.29
N SER A 148 6.66 15.69 14.52
CA SER A 148 5.99 16.75 13.77
C SER A 148 4.83 17.41 14.52
N GLY A 149 4.57 17.07 15.79
CA GLY A 149 3.53 17.69 16.60
C GLY A 149 2.08 17.43 16.13
N GLY A 150 1.84 16.39 15.34
CA GLY A 150 0.48 15.97 14.94
C GLY A 150 -0.26 16.98 14.03
N GLY A 151 0.47 17.68 13.16
CA GLY A 151 -0.10 18.73 12.29
C GLY A 151 -1.33 18.29 11.52
N GLU A 152 -2.37 19.13 11.51
CA GLU A 152 -3.58 18.95 10.72
C GLU A 152 -3.28 19.08 9.22
N ILE A 153 -3.82 18.17 8.43
CA ILE A 153 -3.78 18.30 6.97
C ILE A 153 -5.06 18.99 6.53
N GLY A 154 -4.92 20.25 6.14
CA GLY A 154 -6.02 21.06 5.63
C GLY A 154 -6.47 20.70 4.20
N ALA A 155 -6.46 19.44 3.80
CA ALA A 155 -7.00 19.01 2.52
C ALA A 155 -7.75 17.70 2.69
N ASP A 156 -8.83 17.55 1.96
CA ASP A 156 -9.71 16.38 1.97
C ASP A 156 -9.07 15.25 1.14
N PRO A 157 -8.33 14.30 1.77
CA PRO A 157 -7.67 13.21 1.05
C PRO A 157 -8.63 12.04 0.84
N LEU A 158 -9.92 12.33 0.62
CA LEU A 158 -10.90 11.26 0.41
C LEU A 158 -10.52 10.44 -0.82
N PRO A 159 -10.21 9.15 -0.65
CA PRO A 159 -10.08 8.25 -1.79
C PRO A 159 -11.40 8.22 -2.56
N ARG A 160 -11.31 8.01 -3.88
CA ARG A 160 -12.49 7.80 -4.72
C ARG A 160 -13.34 6.65 -4.14
N ASN A 161 -14.64 6.73 -4.34
CA ASN A 161 -15.58 5.70 -3.88
C ASN A 161 -15.15 4.31 -4.37
N PRO A 162 -14.80 3.36 -3.46
CA PRO A 162 -14.34 2.02 -3.85
C PRO A 162 -15.45 1.15 -4.44
N LEU A 163 -16.71 1.59 -4.37
CA LEU A 163 -17.88 0.88 -4.89
C LEU A 163 -18.23 1.25 -6.34
N GLU A 164 -17.34 1.90 -7.09
CA GLU A 164 -17.57 2.11 -8.51
C GLU A 164 -17.56 0.77 -9.25
N LEU A 165 -18.68 0.43 -9.90
CA LEU A 165 -18.83 -0.82 -10.67
C LEU A 165 -17.70 -1.01 -11.70
N LYS A 166 -17.24 0.07 -12.32
CA LYS A 166 -16.07 0.07 -13.22
C LYS A 166 -14.82 -0.48 -12.54
N SER A 167 -14.52 0.00 -11.33
CA SER A 167 -13.38 -0.46 -10.54
C SER A 167 -13.50 -1.93 -10.17
N ALA A 168 -14.68 -2.38 -9.75
CA ALA A 168 -14.95 -3.77 -9.40
C ALA A 168 -14.80 -4.70 -10.60
N LEU A 169 -15.34 -4.32 -11.77
CA LEU A 169 -15.21 -5.09 -13.01
C LEU A 169 -13.76 -5.14 -13.50
N PHE A 170 -13.04 -4.02 -13.43
CA PHE A 170 -11.62 -4.00 -13.78
C PHE A 170 -10.80 -4.91 -12.87
N PHE A 171 -11.04 -4.87 -11.56
CA PHE A 171 -10.39 -5.74 -10.60
C PHE A 171 -10.71 -7.22 -10.83
N GLY A 172 -11.97 -7.55 -11.12
CA GLY A 172 -12.38 -8.91 -11.46
C GLY A 172 -11.72 -9.43 -12.76
N ALA A 173 -11.61 -8.57 -13.77
CA ALA A 173 -10.91 -8.90 -15.01
C ALA A 173 -9.40 -9.10 -14.79
N LEU A 174 -8.77 -8.23 -13.98
CA LEU A 174 -7.38 -8.36 -13.58
C LEU A 174 -7.14 -9.66 -12.82
N LEU A 175 -8.00 -9.98 -11.86
CA LEU A 175 -7.93 -11.22 -11.09
C LEU A 175 -8.04 -12.45 -12.00
N ALA A 176 -9.01 -12.46 -12.91
CA ALA A 176 -9.17 -13.55 -13.89
C ALA A 176 -7.93 -13.71 -14.78
N LEU A 177 -7.35 -12.60 -15.24
CA LEU A 177 -6.12 -12.59 -16.03
C LEU A 177 -4.94 -13.15 -15.25
N VAL A 178 -4.76 -12.72 -14.00
CA VAL A 178 -3.66 -13.20 -13.13
C VAL A 178 -3.82 -14.68 -12.83
N MET A 179 -5.04 -15.17 -12.60
CA MET A 179 -5.29 -16.62 -12.41
C MET A 179 -4.96 -17.44 -13.65
N LEU A 180 -5.36 -16.98 -14.84
CA LEU A 180 -5.02 -17.66 -16.11
C LEU A 180 -3.51 -17.67 -16.37
N LEU A 181 -2.85 -16.52 -16.19
CA LEU A 181 -1.40 -16.43 -16.35
C LEU A 181 -0.67 -17.27 -15.30
N GLY A 182 -1.17 -17.31 -14.07
CA GLY A 182 -0.63 -18.14 -13.00
C GLY A 182 -0.59 -19.61 -13.41
N GLN A 183 -1.71 -20.16 -13.89
CA GLN A 183 -1.79 -21.51 -14.38
C GLN A 183 -0.83 -21.76 -15.55
N ALA A 184 -0.90 -20.92 -16.59
CA ALA A 184 -0.06 -21.08 -17.76
C ALA A 184 1.44 -21.03 -17.45
N LEU A 185 1.85 -20.09 -16.58
CA LEU A 185 3.25 -19.94 -16.20
C LEU A 185 3.73 -21.06 -15.27
N THR A 186 2.85 -21.61 -14.43
CA THR A 186 3.15 -22.80 -13.64
C THR A 186 3.41 -24.00 -14.55
N ASP A 187 2.56 -24.21 -15.57
CA ASP A 187 2.69 -25.31 -16.51
C ASP A 187 3.98 -25.21 -17.37
N TRP A 188 4.39 -23.98 -17.72
CA TRP A 188 5.55 -23.76 -18.61
C TRP A 188 6.88 -23.61 -17.87
N PHE A 189 6.89 -22.95 -16.73
CA PHE A 189 8.10 -22.52 -16.02
C PHE A 189 8.13 -22.92 -14.54
N GLY A 190 7.11 -23.65 -14.06
CA GLY A 190 7.00 -24.04 -12.66
C GLY A 190 7.01 -22.83 -11.71
N ASP A 191 7.64 -22.98 -10.55
CA ASP A 191 7.68 -21.95 -9.50
C ASP A 191 8.31 -20.62 -9.98
N ALA A 192 9.30 -20.67 -10.88
CA ALA A 192 9.93 -19.46 -11.43
C ALA A 192 8.94 -18.59 -12.19
N GLY A 193 8.00 -19.22 -12.91
CA GLY A 193 6.90 -18.51 -13.59
C GLY A 193 5.98 -17.78 -12.62
N ILE A 194 5.67 -18.41 -11.50
CA ILE A 194 4.86 -17.82 -10.42
C ILE A 194 5.57 -16.62 -9.79
N TYR A 195 6.86 -16.72 -9.52
CA TYR A 195 7.61 -15.59 -8.94
C TYR A 195 7.73 -14.41 -9.89
N ALA A 196 7.94 -14.66 -11.18
CA ALA A 196 7.94 -13.60 -12.20
C ALA A 196 6.56 -12.92 -12.33
N LEU A 197 5.49 -13.71 -12.34
CA LEU A 197 4.12 -13.20 -12.33
C LEU A 197 3.83 -12.38 -11.08
N ALA A 198 4.25 -12.87 -9.91
CA ALA A 198 4.06 -12.19 -8.64
C ALA A 198 4.75 -10.81 -8.63
N ALA A 199 5.99 -10.72 -9.12
CA ALA A 199 6.71 -9.47 -9.25
C ALA A 199 6.00 -8.49 -10.20
N ALA A 200 5.61 -8.95 -11.40
CA ALA A 200 4.93 -8.13 -12.39
C ALA A 200 3.53 -7.67 -11.93
N SER A 201 2.73 -8.60 -11.40
CA SER A 201 1.37 -8.30 -10.91
C SER A 201 1.39 -7.43 -9.66
N GLY A 202 2.37 -7.62 -8.77
CA GLY A 202 2.55 -6.80 -7.58
C GLY A 202 2.78 -5.32 -7.89
N ILE A 203 3.39 -5.00 -9.02
CA ILE A 203 3.49 -3.62 -9.52
C ILE A 203 2.10 -3.06 -9.85
N ALA A 204 1.23 -3.84 -10.48
CA ALA A 204 -0.11 -3.40 -10.84
C ALA A 204 -1.05 -3.40 -9.61
N ASP A 205 -1.19 -4.56 -8.94
CA ASP A 205 -2.05 -4.75 -7.78
C ASP A 205 -1.62 -5.96 -6.95
N VAL A 206 -1.32 -5.73 -5.67
CA VAL A 206 -0.92 -6.80 -4.75
C VAL A 206 -2.11 -7.67 -4.31
N ASP A 207 -3.32 -7.12 -4.28
CA ASP A 207 -4.48 -7.87 -3.81
C ASP A 207 -4.90 -8.93 -4.82
N ALA A 208 -4.88 -8.60 -6.12
CA ALA A 208 -5.22 -9.55 -7.18
C ALA A 208 -4.30 -10.77 -7.20
N ILE A 209 -2.99 -10.56 -7.10
CA ILE A 209 -2.03 -11.68 -7.06
C ILE A 209 -2.11 -12.46 -5.74
N THR A 210 -2.32 -11.79 -4.60
CA THR A 210 -2.51 -12.45 -3.29
C THR A 210 -3.72 -13.38 -3.32
N LEU A 211 -4.87 -12.92 -3.84
CA LEU A 211 -6.07 -13.72 -3.99
C LEU A 211 -5.84 -14.92 -4.90
N SER A 212 -5.19 -14.69 -6.05
CA SER A 212 -4.88 -15.76 -7.02
C SER A 212 -3.99 -16.83 -6.42
N LEU A 213 -2.87 -16.46 -5.80
CA LEU A 213 -1.95 -17.42 -5.20
C LEU A 213 -2.55 -18.13 -3.98
N ALA A 214 -3.31 -17.42 -3.14
CA ALA A 214 -4.01 -18.03 -2.02
C ALA A 214 -5.06 -19.05 -2.47
N ARG A 215 -5.72 -18.79 -3.61
CA ARG A 215 -6.70 -19.74 -4.21
C ARG A 215 -6.02 -20.98 -4.80
N MET A 216 -4.84 -20.83 -5.41
CA MET A 216 -4.06 -21.94 -5.98
C MET A 216 -3.31 -22.74 -4.92
N ALA A 217 -3.10 -22.18 -3.74
CA ALA A 217 -2.35 -22.83 -2.66
C ALA A 217 -3.02 -24.12 -2.17
N GLY A 218 -2.22 -25.15 -1.93
CA GLY A 218 -2.70 -26.44 -1.40
C GLY A 218 -3.38 -27.35 -2.42
N GLY A 219 -3.59 -26.87 -3.65
CA GLY A 219 -4.05 -27.69 -4.79
C GLY A 219 -2.95 -27.81 -5.83
N GLU A 220 -2.88 -26.84 -6.72
CA GLU A 220 -1.93 -26.81 -7.85
C GLU A 220 -0.57 -26.24 -7.46
N LEU A 221 -0.51 -25.48 -6.36
CA LEU A 221 0.69 -24.77 -5.92
C LEU A 221 1.08 -25.17 -4.49
N LEU A 222 2.37 -25.37 -4.27
CA LEU A 222 2.89 -25.61 -2.92
C LEU A 222 2.64 -24.39 -2.04
N LEU A 223 2.31 -24.62 -0.77
CA LEU A 223 2.04 -23.57 0.22
C LEU A 223 3.20 -22.58 0.33
N LEU A 224 4.43 -23.09 0.31
CA LEU A 224 5.64 -22.26 0.38
C LEU A 224 5.79 -21.39 -0.87
N THR A 225 5.57 -21.93 -2.06
CA THR A 225 5.64 -21.20 -3.34
C THR A 225 4.59 -20.08 -3.37
N ALA A 226 3.36 -20.37 -2.91
CA ALA A 226 2.33 -19.34 -2.79
C ALA A 226 2.74 -18.24 -1.81
N GLY A 227 3.26 -18.60 -0.63
CA GLY A 227 3.74 -17.65 0.38
C GLY A 227 4.88 -16.76 -0.14
N ILE A 228 5.89 -17.35 -0.77
CA ILE A 228 7.00 -16.60 -1.40
C ILE A 228 6.47 -15.66 -2.48
N GLY A 229 5.58 -16.15 -3.36
CA GLY A 229 4.98 -15.33 -4.40
C GLY A 229 4.22 -14.12 -3.85
N ILE A 230 3.42 -14.31 -2.80
CA ILE A 230 2.71 -13.23 -2.11
C ILE A 230 3.69 -12.19 -1.54
N LEU A 231 4.79 -12.62 -0.93
CA LEU A 231 5.83 -11.70 -0.45
C LEU A 231 6.51 -10.97 -1.60
N ILE A 232 6.92 -11.63 -2.68
CA ILE A 232 7.51 -11.00 -3.87
C ILE A 232 6.57 -9.90 -4.41
N ALA A 233 5.27 -10.18 -4.53
CA ALA A 233 4.30 -9.20 -4.98
C ALA A 233 4.23 -7.98 -4.05
N SER A 234 4.23 -8.21 -2.73
CA SER A 234 4.21 -7.13 -1.74
C SER A 234 5.49 -6.29 -1.75
N LEU A 235 6.66 -6.92 -2.03
CA LEU A 235 7.94 -6.22 -2.20
C LEU A 235 7.92 -5.34 -3.45
N ALA A 236 7.49 -5.88 -4.60
CA ALA A 236 7.37 -5.13 -5.85
C ALA A 236 6.45 -3.91 -5.70
N ASN A 237 5.29 -4.11 -5.05
CA ASN A 237 4.35 -3.04 -4.75
C ASN A 237 4.93 -1.97 -3.80
N SER A 238 5.68 -2.38 -2.79
CA SER A 238 6.34 -1.46 -1.85
C SER A 238 7.42 -0.62 -2.54
N LEU A 239 8.24 -1.24 -3.40
CA LEU A 239 9.24 -0.52 -4.19
C LEU A 239 8.62 0.47 -5.17
N LEU A 240 7.51 0.10 -5.82
CA LEU A 240 6.76 1.04 -6.67
C LEU A 240 6.29 2.25 -5.87
N LYS A 241 5.69 2.05 -4.70
CA LYS A 241 5.19 3.15 -3.85
C LYS A 241 6.32 4.04 -3.33
N ALA A 242 7.46 3.45 -2.95
CA ALA A 242 8.65 4.19 -2.58
C ALA A 242 9.16 5.05 -3.74
N SER A 243 9.19 4.50 -4.95
CA SER A 243 9.56 5.22 -6.17
C SER A 243 8.56 6.35 -6.48
N MET A 244 7.25 6.10 -6.34
CA MET A 244 6.22 7.12 -6.52
C MET A 244 6.38 8.27 -5.50
N ALA A 245 6.64 7.96 -4.23
CA ALA A 245 6.89 8.96 -3.21
C ALA A 245 8.13 9.81 -3.54
N TRP A 246 9.17 9.19 -4.11
CA TRP A 246 10.39 9.87 -4.53
C TRP A 246 10.17 10.76 -5.76
N VAL A 247 9.61 10.20 -6.84
CA VAL A 247 9.44 10.91 -8.11
C VAL A 247 8.41 12.05 -7.99
N VAL A 248 7.30 11.79 -7.30
CA VAL A 248 6.20 12.75 -7.18
C VAL A 248 6.45 13.73 -6.03
N GLY A 249 6.90 13.25 -4.88
CA GLY A 249 7.06 14.06 -3.66
C GLY A 249 8.44 14.70 -3.49
N GLY A 250 9.41 14.36 -4.36
CA GLY A 250 10.76 14.90 -4.31
C GLY A 250 11.69 14.16 -3.33
N HIS A 251 12.98 14.57 -3.35
CA HIS A 251 14.05 13.84 -2.67
C HIS A 251 13.88 13.77 -1.13
N ALA A 252 13.43 14.85 -0.49
CA ALA A 252 13.30 14.92 0.97
C ALA A 252 12.22 13.96 1.50
N LEU A 253 11.08 13.83 0.80
CA LEU A 253 10.03 12.88 1.10
C LEU A 253 10.46 11.47 0.70
N GLY A 254 11.04 11.34 -0.49
CA GLY A 254 11.50 10.07 -1.06
C GLY A 254 12.43 9.31 -0.13
N LEU A 255 13.49 9.94 0.40
CA LEU A 255 14.42 9.28 1.33
C LEU A 255 13.75 8.77 2.59
N ARG A 256 12.81 9.53 3.17
CA ARG A 256 12.11 9.13 4.40
C ARG A 256 11.18 7.94 4.21
N VAL A 257 10.65 7.77 3.01
CA VAL A 257 9.79 6.65 2.65
C VAL A 257 10.62 5.46 2.15
N PHE A 258 11.60 5.72 1.30
CA PHE A 258 12.38 4.69 0.61
C PHE A 258 13.23 3.84 1.57
N LEU A 259 13.93 4.48 2.53
CA LEU A 259 14.80 3.76 3.46
C LEU A 259 14.04 2.75 4.33
N PRO A 260 12.93 3.10 5.04
CA PRO A 260 12.15 2.13 5.79
C PRO A 260 11.53 1.03 4.90
N MET A 261 11.10 1.39 3.68
CA MET A 261 10.55 0.42 2.75
C MET A 261 11.60 -0.57 2.27
N CYS A 262 12.81 -0.13 1.92
CA CYS A 262 13.90 -1.04 1.59
C CYS A 262 14.25 -1.96 2.75
N ALA A 263 14.33 -1.45 3.98
CA ALA A 263 14.57 -2.27 5.16
C ALA A 263 13.46 -3.33 5.33
N SER A 264 12.20 -2.96 5.17
CA SER A 264 11.05 -3.88 5.23
C SER A 264 11.13 -4.97 4.14
N VAL A 265 11.47 -4.56 2.91
CA VAL A 265 11.65 -5.45 1.75
C VAL A 265 12.74 -6.50 1.97
N MET A 266 13.84 -6.12 2.62
CA MET A 266 14.95 -7.05 2.88
C MET A 266 14.64 -8.06 3.99
N VAL A 267 13.90 -7.64 5.02
CA VAL A 267 13.63 -8.48 6.20
C VAL A 267 12.53 -9.52 5.95
N GLY A 268 11.50 -9.20 5.18
CA GLY A 268 10.37 -10.10 4.94
C GLY A 268 10.78 -11.48 4.41
N PRO A 269 11.49 -11.57 3.27
CA PRO A 269 11.93 -12.86 2.71
C PRO A 269 12.92 -13.61 3.60
N THR A 270 13.81 -12.90 4.30
CA THR A 270 14.81 -13.57 5.17
C THR A 270 14.14 -14.33 6.31
N ILE A 271 13.05 -13.81 6.87
CA ILE A 271 12.29 -14.49 7.93
C ILE A 271 11.56 -15.72 7.40
N LEU A 272 11.06 -15.68 6.17
CA LEU A 272 10.36 -16.84 5.60
C LEU A 272 11.31 -18.01 5.30
N LEU A 273 12.59 -17.71 5.08
CA LEU A 273 13.61 -18.72 4.71
C LEU A 273 14.30 -19.35 5.94
N ILE A 274 14.06 -18.83 7.16
CA ILE A 274 14.54 -19.36 8.44
C ILE A 274 13.48 -20.23 9.08
#